data_575d45bf068637259fe2dfa790a3c0c7
#
_entry.id   575d45bf068637259fe2dfa790a3c0c7
#
_cell.length_a   1.000
_cell.length_b   1.000
_cell.length_c   1.000
_cell.angle_alpha   90.00
_cell.angle_beta   90.00
_cell.angle_gamma   90.00
#
_symmetry.space_group_name_H-M   'P 1'
#
loop_
_entity.id
_entity.type
_entity.pdbx_description
1 polymer ?
#
loop_
_entity_poly.entity_id
_entity_poly.type
_entity_poly.pdbx_seq_one_letter_code
_entity_poly.pdbx_strand_id
1 'polypeptide(L)'
;DISIVVRAGGLDGDFIAHPLATSQVVLCAAPQYLRRHGQPKDPVGLAGHALLIASLGRMPRAFVMTNIGNLDARQRGTTAEVAPERVVLSSHNAELIRAGALAGMGIAALPSFAVQGDLEQGRLQRVLGDWRLFDVSVFACLPSRKQVPAVVRAVLDFLRAEFPGSDRDPWLPMEAAAPHHLRLAA
;
A
#
# COMPACT_ATOMS: atom_id res chain seq x y z
N ASP A 1 18.04 20.17 -2.26
CA ASP A 1 16.63 19.83 -2.26
C ASP A 1 16.44 18.47 -1.59
N ILE A 2 15.23 18.20 -1.10
CA ILE A 2 14.79 16.92 -0.55
C ILE A 2 13.66 16.39 -1.42
N SER A 3 13.68 15.10 -1.73
CA SER A 3 12.62 14.44 -2.50
C SER A 3 11.96 13.37 -1.64
N ILE A 4 10.64 13.34 -1.61
CA ILE A 4 9.89 12.24 -0.99
C ILE A 4 9.59 11.21 -2.06
N VAL A 5 10.05 9.98 -1.86
CA VAL A 5 9.92 8.88 -2.81
C VAL A 5 9.17 7.74 -2.18
N VAL A 6 8.14 7.25 -2.88
CA VAL A 6 7.36 6.07 -2.49
C VAL A 6 7.64 4.94 -3.46
N ARG A 7 8.10 3.78 -2.97
CA ARG A 7 8.44 2.63 -3.80
C ARG A 7 8.08 1.30 -3.16
N ALA A 8 7.70 0.35 -3.99
CA ALA A 8 7.70 -1.05 -3.62
C ALA A 8 9.11 -1.61 -3.88
N GLY A 9 9.73 -2.17 -2.83
CA GLY A 9 11.11 -2.70 -2.91
C GLY A 9 12.20 -1.64 -2.68
N GLY A 10 13.44 -2.00 -3.02
CA GLY A 10 14.61 -1.18 -2.81
C GLY A 10 14.68 0.06 -3.70
N LEU A 11 15.51 1.00 -3.30
CA LEU A 11 15.84 2.19 -4.08
C LEU A 11 17.19 1.98 -4.74
N ASP A 12 17.22 2.08 -6.07
CA ASP A 12 18.44 2.09 -6.86
C ASP A 12 18.73 3.54 -7.31
N GLY A 13 19.94 4.01 -7.11
CA GLY A 13 20.34 5.34 -7.54
C GLY A 13 21.47 5.95 -6.69
N ASP A 14 22.10 6.99 -7.21
CA ASP A 14 23.18 7.73 -6.53
C ASP A 14 22.60 8.85 -5.64
N PHE A 15 21.83 8.45 -4.62
CA PHE A 15 21.26 9.35 -3.63
C PHE A 15 21.30 8.72 -2.24
N ILE A 16 21.06 9.55 -1.23
CA ILE A 16 20.97 9.09 0.15
C ILE A 16 19.50 8.99 0.53
N ALA A 17 19.04 7.77 0.77
CA ALA A 17 17.69 7.49 1.18
C ALA A 17 17.60 7.36 2.71
N HIS A 18 16.70 8.12 3.29
CA HIS A 18 16.31 8.01 4.69
C HIS A 18 14.92 7.38 4.75
N PRO A 19 14.77 6.15 5.28
CA PRO A 19 13.45 5.54 5.44
C PRO A 19 12.65 6.36 6.47
N LEU A 20 11.41 6.66 6.13
CA LEU A 20 10.46 7.38 6.97
C LEU A 20 9.36 6.47 7.51
N ALA A 21 8.68 5.76 6.62
CA ALA A 21 7.56 4.90 6.99
C ALA A 21 7.38 3.76 5.99
N THR A 22 6.67 2.73 6.42
CA THR A 22 6.18 1.65 5.56
C THR A 22 4.65 1.71 5.53
N SER A 23 4.05 1.58 4.35
CA SER A 23 2.61 1.57 4.14
C SER A 23 2.19 0.31 3.40
N GLN A 24 1.17 -0.35 3.89
CA GLN A 24 0.59 -1.51 3.21
C GLN A 24 -0.25 -1.05 2.02
N VAL A 25 -0.17 -1.80 0.92
CA VAL A 25 -1.15 -1.65 -0.15
C VAL A 25 -2.38 -2.46 0.22
N VAL A 26 -3.51 -1.77 0.34
CA VAL A 26 -4.80 -2.35 0.71
C VAL A 26 -5.74 -2.37 -0.49
N LEU A 27 -6.60 -3.39 -0.55
CA LEU A 27 -7.73 -3.43 -1.46
C LEU A 27 -8.91 -2.73 -0.81
N CYS A 28 -9.53 -1.79 -1.54
CA CYS A 28 -10.70 -1.08 -1.04
C CYS A 28 -11.66 -0.71 -2.17
N ALA A 29 -12.93 -0.55 -1.84
CA ALA A 29 -13.96 -0.14 -2.77
C ALA A 29 -15.06 0.65 -2.06
N ALA A 30 -15.80 1.48 -2.82
CA ALA A 30 -16.98 2.15 -2.28
C ALA A 30 -18.06 1.14 -1.90
N PRO A 31 -18.80 1.37 -0.77
CA PRO A 31 -19.91 0.51 -0.36
C PRO A 31 -20.96 0.29 -1.47
N GLN A 32 -21.19 1.32 -2.27
CA GLN A 32 -22.10 1.25 -3.40
C GLN A 32 -21.67 0.25 -4.47
N TYR A 33 -20.34 0.15 -4.75
CA TYR A 33 -19.80 -0.85 -5.68
C TYR A 33 -20.02 -2.26 -5.13
N LEU A 34 -19.66 -2.48 -3.84
CA LEU A 34 -19.78 -3.78 -3.18
C LEU A 34 -21.24 -4.26 -3.07
N ARG A 35 -22.20 -3.34 -2.87
CA ARG A 35 -23.63 -3.70 -2.89
C ARG A 35 -24.10 -4.19 -4.25
N ARG A 36 -23.55 -3.68 -5.35
CA ARG A 36 -23.95 -4.04 -6.72
C ARG A 36 -23.26 -5.29 -7.24
N HIS A 37 -22.00 -5.49 -6.87
CA HIS A 37 -21.14 -6.54 -7.46
C HIS A 37 -20.78 -7.65 -6.47
N GLY A 38 -21.18 -7.53 -5.22
CA GLY A 38 -20.75 -8.43 -4.15
C GLY A 38 -19.36 -8.06 -3.60
N GLN A 39 -18.99 -8.72 -2.52
CA GLN A 39 -17.66 -8.63 -1.93
C GLN A 39 -16.90 -9.93 -2.20
N PRO A 40 -15.69 -9.89 -2.77
CA PRO A 40 -14.89 -11.09 -2.96
C PRO A 40 -14.54 -11.69 -1.59
N LYS A 41 -14.70 -13.02 -1.48
CA LYS A 41 -14.45 -13.76 -0.23
C LYS A 41 -13.00 -14.25 -0.12
N ASP A 42 -12.35 -14.40 -1.25
CA ASP A 42 -10.98 -14.86 -1.39
C ASP A 42 -10.29 -14.15 -2.59
N PRO A 43 -8.97 -14.29 -2.74
CA PRO A 43 -8.26 -13.65 -3.84
C PRO A 43 -8.76 -14.05 -5.24
N VAL A 44 -9.20 -15.29 -5.43
CA VAL A 44 -9.71 -15.77 -6.73
C VAL A 44 -10.96 -14.99 -7.13
N GLY A 45 -11.78 -14.64 -6.16
CA GLY A 45 -12.99 -13.83 -6.39
C GLY A 45 -12.70 -12.44 -7.00
N LEU A 46 -11.46 -11.94 -6.92
CA LEU A 46 -11.10 -10.65 -7.56
C LEU A 46 -11.20 -10.70 -9.09
N ALA A 47 -11.08 -11.86 -9.72
CA ALA A 47 -11.17 -12.02 -11.17
C ALA A 47 -12.50 -11.48 -11.74
N GLY A 48 -13.60 -11.62 -10.97
CA GLY A 48 -14.92 -11.11 -11.37
C GLY A 48 -15.11 -9.60 -11.19
N HIS A 49 -14.13 -8.89 -10.64
CA HIS A 49 -14.26 -7.47 -10.31
C HIS A 49 -13.47 -6.54 -11.24
N ALA A 50 -13.98 -5.34 -11.42
CA ALA A 50 -13.23 -4.25 -12.04
C ALA A 50 -12.14 -3.78 -11.06
N LEU A 51 -10.89 -3.70 -11.51
CA LEU A 51 -9.76 -3.26 -10.70
C LEU A 51 -9.25 -1.90 -11.14
N LEU A 52 -8.89 -1.09 -10.14
CA LEU A 52 -8.21 0.19 -10.30
C LEU A 52 -6.84 0.10 -9.64
N ILE A 53 -5.78 0.37 -10.40
CA ILE A 53 -4.42 0.05 -9.96
C ILE A 53 -3.54 1.30 -9.98
N ALA A 54 -3.01 1.67 -8.82
CA ALA A 54 -1.95 2.65 -8.74
C ALA A 54 -0.63 2.02 -9.22
N SER A 55 -0.14 2.46 -10.37
CA SER A 55 1.10 1.97 -10.97
C SER A 55 2.29 2.64 -10.29
N LEU A 56 2.96 1.94 -9.40
CA LEU A 56 4.18 2.40 -8.72
C LEU A 56 5.46 1.98 -9.48
N GLY A 57 5.35 1.84 -10.79
CA GLY A 57 6.40 1.35 -11.67
C GLY A 57 5.85 0.40 -12.74
N ARG A 58 6.57 -0.69 -13.03
CA ARG A 58 6.09 -1.70 -13.97
C ARG A 58 4.93 -2.48 -13.35
N MET A 59 3.78 -2.50 -14.02
CA MET A 59 2.60 -3.23 -13.56
C MET A 59 2.90 -4.73 -13.48
N PRO A 60 2.72 -5.39 -12.33
CA PRO A 60 2.89 -6.82 -12.24
C PRO A 60 1.82 -7.54 -13.08
N ARG A 61 2.19 -8.65 -13.70
CA ARG A 61 1.24 -9.49 -14.44
C ARG A 61 0.23 -10.17 -13.52
N ALA A 62 0.61 -10.36 -12.27
CA ALA A 62 -0.24 -10.91 -11.22
C ALA A 62 0.14 -10.31 -9.87
N PHE A 63 -0.82 -10.27 -8.96
CA PHE A 63 -0.62 -9.91 -7.56
C PHE A 63 -0.40 -11.18 -6.75
N VAL A 64 0.68 -11.24 -6.01
CA VAL A 64 0.88 -12.25 -4.98
C VAL A 64 0.32 -11.72 -3.67
N MET A 65 -0.67 -12.41 -3.13
CA MET A 65 -1.31 -12.08 -1.86
C MET A 65 -0.97 -13.15 -0.83
N THR A 66 -0.62 -12.73 0.38
CA THR A 66 -0.30 -13.63 1.49
C THR A 66 -1.42 -13.57 2.53
N ASN A 67 -1.92 -14.72 2.95
CA ASN A 67 -2.91 -14.79 4.01
C ASN A 67 -2.26 -14.47 5.36
N ILE A 68 -2.76 -13.43 6.03
CA ILE A 68 -2.32 -12.97 7.35
C ILE A 68 -3.41 -13.15 8.42
N GLY A 69 -4.60 -13.65 8.04
CA GLY A 69 -5.74 -13.83 8.93
C GLY A 69 -5.48 -14.83 10.06
N ASN A 70 -6.23 -14.67 11.13
CA ASN A 70 -6.13 -15.49 12.34
C ASN A 70 -7.19 -16.61 12.41
N LEU A 71 -8.15 -16.65 11.47
CA LEU A 71 -9.31 -17.54 11.53
C LEU A 71 -8.95 -19.04 11.34
N ASP A 72 -7.87 -19.32 10.61
CA ASP A 72 -7.36 -20.67 10.47
C ASP A 72 -5.82 -20.64 10.44
N ALA A 73 -5.20 -21.12 11.53
CA ALA A 73 -3.74 -21.17 11.66
C ALA A 73 -3.06 -22.01 10.53
N ARG A 74 -3.80 -22.94 9.89
CA ARG A 74 -3.31 -23.76 8.79
C ARG A 74 -3.22 -22.99 7.47
N GLN A 75 -3.98 -21.91 7.32
CA GLN A 75 -4.00 -21.08 6.11
C GLN A 75 -3.08 -19.86 6.23
N ARG A 76 -2.62 -19.55 7.42
CA ARG A 76 -1.71 -18.42 7.64
C ARG A 76 -0.39 -18.63 6.92
N GLY A 77 0.02 -17.64 6.13
CA GLY A 77 1.23 -17.70 5.31
C GLY A 77 1.04 -18.36 3.95
N THR A 78 -0.16 -18.90 3.64
CA THR A 78 -0.45 -19.35 2.27
C THR A 78 -0.47 -18.16 1.33
N THR A 79 -0.02 -18.38 0.10
CA THR A 79 -0.01 -17.38 -0.95
C THR A 79 -1.03 -17.71 -2.03
N ALA A 80 -1.64 -16.67 -2.60
CA ALA A 80 -2.47 -16.76 -3.78
C ALA A 80 -1.94 -15.81 -4.85
N GLU A 81 -1.82 -16.28 -6.07
CA GLU A 81 -1.47 -15.47 -7.22
C GLU A 81 -2.75 -15.14 -8.01
N VAL A 82 -3.00 -13.85 -8.22
CA VAL A 82 -4.20 -13.36 -8.90
C VAL A 82 -3.78 -12.47 -10.06
N ALA A 83 -4.07 -12.92 -11.27
CA ALA A 83 -3.95 -12.08 -12.45
C ALA A 83 -5.19 -11.19 -12.59
N PRO A 84 -5.02 -9.85 -12.71
CA PRO A 84 -6.16 -8.98 -12.92
C PRO A 84 -6.75 -9.19 -14.31
N GLU A 85 -7.98 -9.73 -14.39
CA GLU A 85 -8.65 -9.95 -15.65
C GLU A 85 -9.25 -8.65 -16.25
N ARG A 86 -9.65 -7.73 -15.38
CA ARG A 86 -10.33 -6.50 -15.80
C ARG A 86 -9.77 -5.28 -15.08
N VAL A 87 -8.73 -4.67 -15.62
CA VAL A 87 -8.24 -3.38 -15.16
C VAL A 87 -8.96 -2.27 -15.93
N VAL A 88 -9.78 -1.48 -15.23
CA VAL A 88 -10.58 -0.39 -15.83
C VAL A 88 -9.91 0.97 -15.70
N LEU A 89 -8.99 1.10 -14.76
CA LEU A 89 -8.20 2.32 -14.57
C LEU A 89 -6.81 1.96 -14.05
N SER A 90 -5.78 2.49 -14.68
CA SER A 90 -4.40 2.41 -14.21
C SER A 90 -3.75 3.79 -14.31
N SER A 91 -3.10 4.24 -13.24
CA SER A 91 -2.44 5.54 -13.21
C SER A 91 -1.30 5.57 -12.20
N HIS A 92 -0.28 6.39 -12.46
CA HIS A 92 0.75 6.72 -11.47
C HIS A 92 0.23 7.69 -10.38
N ASN A 93 -0.90 8.33 -10.62
CA ASN A 93 -1.53 9.23 -9.67
C ASN A 93 -2.50 8.46 -8.78
N ALA A 94 -2.12 8.24 -7.52
CA ALA A 94 -2.93 7.53 -6.53
C ALA A 94 -4.27 8.25 -6.25
N GLU A 95 -4.31 9.59 -6.33
CA GLU A 95 -5.55 10.35 -6.13
C GLU A 95 -6.58 10.09 -7.23
N LEU A 96 -6.14 9.89 -8.48
CA LEU A 96 -7.04 9.52 -9.56
C LEU A 96 -7.66 8.13 -9.33
N ILE A 97 -6.84 7.17 -8.88
CA ILE A 97 -7.30 5.82 -8.52
C ILE A 97 -8.29 5.88 -7.35
N ARG A 98 -7.95 6.68 -6.31
CA ARG A 98 -8.82 6.91 -5.14
C ARG A 98 -10.17 7.51 -5.56
N ALA A 99 -10.15 8.55 -6.41
CA ALA A 99 -11.38 9.17 -6.93
C ALA A 99 -12.24 8.16 -7.71
N GLY A 100 -11.64 7.32 -8.54
CA GLY A 100 -12.32 6.23 -9.25
C GLY A 100 -12.96 5.22 -8.30
N ALA A 101 -12.26 4.84 -7.21
CA ALA A 101 -12.81 3.94 -6.19
C ALA A 101 -14.01 4.56 -5.47
N LEU A 102 -13.91 5.83 -5.06
CA LEU A 102 -15.01 6.59 -4.44
C LEU A 102 -16.22 6.73 -5.38
N ALA A 103 -15.99 6.90 -6.67
CA ALA A 103 -17.04 6.92 -7.69
C ALA A 103 -17.68 5.55 -7.95
N GLY A 104 -17.17 4.46 -7.30
CA GLY A 104 -17.73 3.13 -7.43
C GLY A 104 -17.38 2.44 -8.76
N MET A 105 -16.25 2.77 -9.37
CA MET A 105 -15.79 2.16 -10.61
C MET A 105 -15.26 0.73 -10.44
N GLY A 106 -14.78 0.38 -9.21
CA GLY A 106 -14.18 -0.93 -8.96
C GLY A 106 -13.49 -1.03 -7.60
N ILE A 107 -12.71 -2.09 -7.44
CA ILE A 107 -11.83 -2.32 -6.29
C ILE A 107 -10.46 -1.69 -6.60
N ALA A 108 -9.99 -0.80 -5.73
CA ALA A 108 -8.70 -0.15 -5.86
C ALA A 108 -7.63 -0.84 -5.01
N ALA A 109 -6.42 -0.96 -5.55
CA ALA A 109 -5.21 -1.30 -4.81
C ALA A 109 -4.43 0.00 -4.54
N LEU A 110 -4.39 0.46 -3.30
CA LEU A 110 -3.81 1.75 -2.90
C LEU A 110 -3.03 1.62 -1.58
N PRO A 111 -1.94 2.39 -1.42
CA PRO A 111 -1.29 2.51 -0.12
C PRO A 111 -2.26 3.02 0.95
N SER A 112 -2.13 2.52 2.17
CA SER A 112 -3.00 2.87 3.30
C SER A 112 -3.06 4.38 3.56
N PHE A 113 -1.91 5.08 3.45
CA PHE A 113 -1.86 6.54 3.64
C PHE A 113 -2.75 7.32 2.67
N ALA A 114 -3.02 6.77 1.48
CA ALA A 114 -3.85 7.44 0.49
C ALA A 114 -5.35 7.29 0.78
N VAL A 115 -5.75 6.31 1.59
CA VAL A 115 -7.17 5.95 1.80
C VAL A 115 -7.60 5.91 3.26
N GLN A 116 -6.70 6.15 4.23
CA GLN A 116 -7.00 6.10 5.66
C GLN A 116 -8.27 6.87 6.01
N GLY A 117 -8.36 8.14 5.65
CA GLY A 117 -9.50 8.99 5.98
C GLY A 117 -10.81 8.54 5.33
N ASP A 118 -10.75 7.87 4.17
CA ASP A 118 -11.94 7.31 3.52
C ASP A 118 -12.40 6.02 4.19
N LEU A 119 -11.44 5.20 4.66
CA LEU A 119 -11.74 3.99 5.41
C LEU A 119 -12.36 4.34 6.77
N GLU A 120 -11.79 5.30 7.49
CA GLU A 120 -12.29 5.79 8.78
C GLU A 120 -13.70 6.37 8.67
N GLN A 121 -13.98 7.10 7.58
CA GLN A 121 -15.30 7.69 7.32
C GLN A 121 -16.28 6.74 6.63
N GLY A 122 -15.88 5.50 6.34
CA GLY A 122 -16.72 4.50 5.68
C GLY A 122 -17.06 4.82 4.21
N ARG A 123 -16.39 5.79 3.60
CA ARG A 123 -16.53 6.10 2.16
C ARG A 123 -15.94 5.01 1.28
N LEU A 124 -14.86 4.40 1.75
CA LEU A 124 -14.30 3.17 1.22
C LEU A 124 -14.37 2.08 2.29
N GLN A 125 -14.50 0.85 1.85
CA GLN A 125 -14.44 -0.33 2.71
C GLN A 125 -13.29 -1.21 2.27
N ARG A 126 -12.57 -1.76 3.23
CA ARG A 126 -11.49 -2.70 2.98
C ARG A 126 -12.06 -4.03 2.46
N VAL A 127 -11.41 -4.58 1.46
CA VAL A 127 -11.75 -5.85 0.82
C VAL A 127 -10.60 -6.83 1.06
N LEU A 128 -10.90 -8.08 1.36
CA LEU A 128 -9.91 -9.12 1.64
C LEU A 128 -8.91 -8.70 2.74
N GLY A 129 -9.42 -8.20 3.87
CA GLY A 129 -8.60 -7.68 4.97
C GLY A 129 -7.60 -8.69 5.55
N ASP A 130 -7.90 -10.00 5.45
CA ASP A 130 -7.01 -11.09 5.86
C ASP A 130 -5.88 -11.39 4.86
N TRP A 131 -5.86 -10.71 3.73
CA TRP A 131 -4.88 -10.88 2.69
C TRP A 131 -4.01 -9.64 2.51
N ARG A 132 -2.71 -9.81 2.54
CA ARG A 132 -1.72 -8.76 2.33
C ARG A 132 -1.15 -8.85 0.92
N LEU A 133 -1.12 -7.72 0.21
CA LEU A 133 -0.46 -7.64 -1.09
C LEU A 133 1.05 -7.45 -0.89
N PHE A 134 1.48 -6.23 -0.79
CA PHE A 134 2.86 -5.83 -0.58
C PHE A 134 2.88 -4.50 0.16
N ASP A 135 4.06 -4.12 0.60
CA ASP A 135 4.29 -2.83 1.23
C ASP A 135 5.01 -1.89 0.29
N VAL A 136 4.77 -0.62 0.51
CA VAL A 136 5.57 0.46 -0.07
C VAL A 136 6.31 1.18 1.04
N SER A 137 7.56 1.54 0.76
CA SER A 137 8.37 2.33 1.67
C SER A 137 8.39 3.78 1.22
N VAL A 138 8.29 4.68 2.19
CA VAL A 138 8.38 6.12 2.01
C VAL A 138 9.77 6.56 2.44
N PHE A 139 10.49 7.23 1.55
CA PHE A 139 11.86 7.69 1.80
C PHE A 139 11.95 9.20 1.61
N ALA A 140 12.79 9.84 2.45
CA ALA A 140 13.34 11.15 2.16
C ALA A 140 14.70 10.96 1.48
N CYS A 141 14.83 11.44 0.25
CA CYS A 141 16.02 11.28 -0.58
C CYS A 141 16.77 12.61 -0.73
N LEU A 142 18.08 12.56 -0.54
CA LEU A 142 19.00 13.67 -0.73
C LEU A 142 20.01 13.32 -1.83
N PRO A 143 20.38 14.28 -2.72
CA PRO A 143 21.30 14.01 -3.83
C PRO A 143 22.74 13.79 -3.36
N SER A 144 23.12 14.25 -2.18
CA SER A 144 24.49 14.13 -1.65
C SER A 144 24.55 14.30 -0.13
N ARG A 145 25.57 13.73 0.50
CA ARG A 145 25.90 13.97 1.92
C ARG A 145 26.67 15.27 2.16
N LYS A 146 27.30 15.80 1.09
CA LYS A 146 28.15 16.98 1.20
C LYS A 146 27.30 18.24 1.12
N GLN A 147 27.55 19.17 2.05
CA GLN A 147 26.95 20.51 2.07
C GLN A 147 25.40 20.53 2.07
N VAL A 148 24.78 19.70 2.93
CA VAL A 148 23.33 19.75 3.13
C VAL A 148 22.96 21.09 3.78
N PRO A 149 22.17 21.97 3.12
CA PRO A 149 21.76 23.24 3.67
C PRO A 149 21.02 23.07 5.02
N ALA A 150 21.14 24.06 5.91
CA ALA A 150 20.52 23.99 7.24
C ALA A 150 19.00 23.78 7.17
N VAL A 151 18.32 24.43 6.20
CA VAL A 151 16.87 24.27 5.99
C VAL A 151 16.50 22.83 5.60
N VAL A 152 17.28 22.19 4.73
CA VAL A 152 17.05 20.79 4.30
C VAL A 152 17.26 19.85 5.48
N ARG A 153 18.26 20.11 6.31
CA ARG A 153 18.52 19.35 7.54
C ARG A 153 17.35 19.47 8.51
N ALA A 154 16.87 20.69 8.77
CA ALA A 154 15.73 20.92 9.65
C ALA A 154 14.47 20.19 9.18
N VAL A 155 14.18 20.20 7.86
CA VAL A 155 13.06 19.44 7.28
C VAL A 155 13.26 17.93 7.46
N LEU A 156 14.48 17.42 7.24
CA LEU A 156 14.76 15.99 7.41
C LEU A 156 14.60 15.57 8.88
N ASP A 157 15.09 16.38 9.83
CA ASP A 157 14.98 16.10 11.25
C ASP A 157 13.51 16.13 11.71
N PHE A 158 12.72 17.07 11.20
CA PHE A 158 11.26 17.10 11.40
C PHE A 158 10.59 15.83 10.88
N LEU A 159 10.86 15.44 9.61
CA LEU A 159 10.28 14.24 9.02
C LEU A 159 10.65 12.97 9.81
N ARG A 160 11.88 12.88 10.31
CA ARG A 160 12.32 11.74 11.13
C ARG A 160 11.65 11.71 12.50
N ALA A 161 11.34 12.86 13.07
CA ALA A 161 10.63 12.95 14.34
C ALA A 161 9.16 12.51 14.19
N GLU A 162 8.51 12.94 13.09
CA GLU A 162 7.12 12.56 12.79
C GLU A 162 6.99 11.11 12.33
N PHE A 163 7.99 10.59 11.60
CA PHE A 163 8.02 9.25 11.05
C PHE A 163 9.30 8.53 11.52
N PRO A 164 9.30 7.94 12.71
CA PRO A 164 10.52 7.36 13.31
C PRO A 164 10.95 6.01 12.67
N GLY A 165 10.54 5.71 11.45
CA GLY A 165 10.98 4.50 10.75
C GLY A 165 10.43 3.23 11.38
N SER A 166 9.14 3.15 11.65
CA SER A 166 8.53 1.95 12.24
C SER A 166 8.29 0.86 11.20
N ASP A 167 8.49 -0.41 11.59
CA ASP A 167 8.08 -1.59 10.82
C ASP A 167 6.55 -1.74 10.73
N ARG A 168 5.82 -0.82 11.34
CA ARG A 168 4.36 -0.78 11.37
C ARG A 168 3.86 0.31 10.45
N ASP A 169 2.74 0.01 9.79
CA ASP A 169 2.01 0.98 9.00
C ASP A 169 1.28 1.96 9.95
N PRO A 170 1.67 3.25 9.99
CA PRO A 170 1.05 4.22 10.92
C PRO A 170 -0.37 4.62 10.51
N TRP A 171 -0.80 4.30 9.29
CA TRP A 171 -2.10 4.67 8.73
C TRP A 171 -3.14 3.55 8.79
N LEU A 172 -2.80 2.37 9.31
CA LEU A 172 -3.75 1.29 9.56
C LEU A 172 -4.04 1.14 11.04
N PRO A 173 -5.31 0.91 11.44
CA PRO A 173 -5.67 0.63 12.83
C PRO A 173 -4.88 -0.57 13.35
N MET A 174 -4.55 -0.53 14.64
CA MET A 174 -3.70 -1.54 15.32
C MET A 174 -4.21 -2.99 15.22
N GLU A 175 -5.51 -3.21 14.98
CA GLU A 175 -6.10 -4.55 14.84
C GLU A 175 -5.70 -5.27 13.55
N ALA A 176 -5.16 -4.56 12.56
CA ALA A 176 -4.75 -5.11 11.28
C ALA A 176 -3.24 -5.46 11.18
N ALA A 177 -2.45 -5.12 12.18
CA ALA A 177 -1.00 -5.30 12.15
C ALA A 177 -0.57 -6.56 12.92
N ALA A 178 -0.54 -7.72 12.26
CA ALA A 178 0.18 -8.87 12.79
C ALA A 178 1.70 -8.58 12.74
N PRO A 179 2.46 -8.85 13.83
CA PRO A 179 3.90 -8.52 13.88
C PRO A 179 4.67 -9.33 12.84
N HIS A 180 5.42 -8.63 11.99
CA HIS A 180 6.40 -9.24 11.11
C HIS A 180 7.68 -9.56 11.87
N HIS A 181 7.94 -10.84 12.11
CA HIS A 181 9.30 -11.33 12.25
C HIS A 181 9.75 -11.83 10.86
N LEU A 182 10.36 -10.96 10.07
CA LEU A 182 11.23 -11.37 8.98
C LEU A 182 12.46 -12.04 9.62
N ARG A 183 12.46 -13.36 9.69
CA ARG A 183 13.72 -14.11 9.82
C ARG A 183 14.37 -14.06 8.44
N LEU A 184 15.38 -13.20 8.30
CA LEU A 184 16.37 -13.36 7.26
C LEU A 184 17.06 -14.71 7.54
N ALA A 185 16.83 -15.69 6.67
CA ALA A 185 17.62 -16.89 6.64
C ALA A 185 19.00 -16.52 6.10
N ALA A 186 20.02 -16.92 6.86
CA ALA A 186 21.44 -16.83 6.51
C ALA A 186 21.80 -17.69 5.31
#